data_0041f9ea270d5c77572b5d9380c04753
#
_entry.id   0041f9ea270d5c77572b5d9380c04753
#
_cell.length_a   1.000
_cell.length_b   1.000
_cell.length_c   1.000
_cell.angle_alpha   90.00
_cell.angle_beta   90.00
_cell.angle_gamma   90.00
#
_symmetry.space_group_name_H-M   'P 1'
#
loop_
_entity.id
_entity.type
_entity.pdbx_description
1 polymer ?
#
loop_
_entity_poly.entity_id
_entity_poly.type
_entity_poly.pdbx_seq_one_letter_code
_entity_poly.pdbx_strand_id
1 'polypeptide(L)'
;MILRTIQHGGGWACLLLVASLALALAETALPAVLGRAVDAVLGGHDFAPWLVGCGLLVGLLILCDALDDLASGTSTARATAWLRRSVLDHVLALGMRSRRRFGVGDLTARMVGNAADAGQVGTVLVWAVAALVPALGGIVALALIDVWLCLTFLVGAPVLLVLVRSNVRNASELAERYLRLQGRIATRLVDALAGARTITAAQTTARERQRVLAPLPELHHAGMGMWRVQTRIAGQDALLIPLLEVAVLAVAGIELGRGRISPGEVLAASLYVMLAAGVSSAVTSVSRFAQARAAVRRAGEVLAEPAVQYGTECLPNDGGRVEFRAVTVRDRGLPVLRDVNLVVPGGALVAVVGRSGSGKSLLAALVGRLLDPDEGEVLLDGVPLPQLDRRELRRAVGYGFERPALIGDTLTDVIAFGQHIPTPPELAAAAQAACADGFIRRMPQGYHTKLVDAPMSGGEIQRIGLARAFAHAGRVLVLDDVAASLDTVT
;
A
#
# COMPACT_ATOMS: atom_id res chain seq x y z
N MET A 1 -11.80 2.17 -9.28
CA MET A 1 -10.63 2.56 -8.51
C MET A 1 -9.39 2.78 -9.39
N ILE A 2 -9.03 1.86 -10.28
CA ILE A 2 -7.88 2.01 -11.21
C ILE A 2 -7.91 3.37 -11.92
N LEU A 3 -9.05 3.74 -12.54
CA LEU A 3 -9.16 5.03 -13.24
C LEU A 3 -8.88 6.23 -12.30
N ARG A 4 -9.40 6.18 -11.07
CA ARG A 4 -9.16 7.24 -10.08
C ARG A 4 -7.68 7.33 -9.71
N THR A 5 -7.00 6.20 -9.54
CA THR A 5 -5.56 6.17 -9.24
C THR A 5 -4.75 6.79 -10.38
N ILE A 6 -5.09 6.48 -11.64
CA ILE A 6 -4.45 7.07 -12.83
C ILE A 6 -4.71 8.58 -12.91
N GLN A 7 -5.95 9.02 -12.68
CA GLN A 7 -6.31 10.44 -12.71
C GLN A 7 -5.55 11.28 -11.69
N HIS A 8 -5.18 10.70 -10.53
CA HIS A 8 -4.40 11.40 -9.51
C HIS A 8 -2.89 11.48 -9.84
N GLY A 9 -2.42 10.81 -10.89
CA GLY A 9 -1.15 11.12 -11.53
C GLY A 9 -1.12 12.53 -12.15
N GLY A 10 -2.31 13.11 -12.42
CA GLY A 10 -2.47 14.46 -12.94
C GLY A 10 -1.92 14.64 -14.36
N GLY A 11 -1.46 15.86 -14.70
CA GLY A 11 -0.87 16.17 -16.00
C GLY A 11 0.38 15.34 -16.33
N TRP A 12 1.07 14.81 -15.30
CA TRP A 12 2.22 13.93 -15.49
C TRP A 12 1.86 12.59 -16.12
N ALA A 13 0.66 12.07 -15.91
CA ALA A 13 0.21 10.86 -16.58
C ALA A 13 -0.02 11.09 -18.09
N CYS A 14 -0.47 12.28 -18.47
CA CYS A 14 -0.59 12.67 -19.89
C CYS A 14 0.79 12.88 -20.52
N LEU A 15 1.71 13.54 -19.81
CA LEU A 15 3.07 13.71 -20.27
C LEU A 15 3.78 12.36 -20.47
N LEU A 16 3.60 11.43 -19.51
CA LEU A 16 4.11 10.05 -19.59
C LEU A 16 3.60 9.37 -20.86
N LEU A 17 2.30 9.42 -21.12
CA LEU A 17 1.71 8.80 -22.31
C LEU A 17 2.29 9.38 -23.60
N VAL A 18 2.43 10.71 -23.67
CA VAL A 18 2.97 11.38 -24.85
C VAL A 18 4.45 11.07 -25.03
N ALA A 19 5.24 11.15 -23.96
CA ALA A 19 6.67 10.85 -23.99
C ALA A 19 6.94 9.38 -24.37
N SER A 20 6.26 8.43 -23.73
CA SER A 20 6.39 6.99 -24.04
C SER A 20 5.98 6.68 -25.49
N LEU A 21 4.90 7.30 -26.00
CA LEU A 21 4.47 7.07 -27.38
C LEU A 21 5.45 7.71 -28.39
N ALA A 22 5.95 8.93 -28.10
CA ALA A 22 6.96 9.59 -28.94
C ALA A 22 8.28 8.81 -28.96
N LEU A 23 8.69 8.28 -27.80
CA LEU A 23 9.85 7.40 -27.67
C LEU A 23 9.69 6.16 -28.55
N ALA A 24 8.57 5.45 -28.43
CA ALA A 24 8.26 4.24 -29.16
C ALA A 24 8.21 4.47 -30.70
N LEU A 25 7.68 5.62 -31.13
CA LEU A 25 7.65 6.00 -32.54
C LEU A 25 9.06 6.37 -33.06
N ALA A 26 9.86 7.07 -32.28
CA ALA A 26 11.23 7.41 -32.62
C ALA A 26 12.12 6.17 -32.72
N GLU A 27 11.97 5.21 -31.78
CA GLU A 27 12.64 3.90 -31.82
C GLU A 27 12.28 3.13 -33.12
N THR A 28 11.01 3.18 -33.53
CA THR A 28 10.55 2.50 -34.75
C THR A 28 11.04 3.20 -36.01
N ALA A 29 11.20 4.53 -36.00
CA ALA A 29 11.66 5.29 -37.15
C ALA A 29 13.18 5.23 -37.37
N LEU A 30 13.97 5.10 -36.30
CA LEU A 30 15.42 5.17 -36.34
C LEU A 30 16.07 4.14 -37.29
N PRO A 31 15.68 2.86 -37.33
CA PRO A 31 16.25 1.87 -38.25
C PRO A 31 16.06 2.23 -39.71
N ALA A 32 14.88 2.74 -40.07
CA ALA A 32 14.62 3.17 -41.47
C ALA A 32 15.48 4.36 -41.90
N VAL A 33 15.63 5.35 -41.01
CA VAL A 33 16.44 6.54 -41.30
C VAL A 33 17.93 6.17 -41.41
N LEU A 34 18.39 5.28 -40.51
CA LEU A 34 19.76 4.79 -40.51
C LEU A 34 20.06 3.95 -41.77
N GLY A 35 19.13 3.09 -42.18
CA GLY A 35 19.25 2.35 -43.42
C GLY A 35 19.38 3.23 -44.65
N ARG A 36 18.55 4.26 -44.76
CA ARG A 36 18.67 5.27 -45.86
C ARG A 36 19.95 6.08 -45.82
N ALA A 37 20.47 6.39 -44.63
CA ALA A 37 21.77 7.01 -44.48
C ALA A 37 22.90 6.16 -45.06
N VAL A 38 22.87 4.83 -44.77
CA VAL A 38 23.85 3.90 -45.33
C VAL A 38 23.73 3.80 -46.85
N ASP A 39 22.53 3.68 -47.38
CA ASP A 39 22.31 3.64 -48.83
C ASP A 39 22.80 4.91 -49.56
N ALA A 40 22.57 6.09 -48.95
CA ALA A 40 23.05 7.36 -49.49
C ALA A 40 24.61 7.41 -49.53
N VAL A 41 25.28 6.95 -48.49
CA VAL A 41 26.74 6.87 -48.44
C VAL A 41 27.30 5.92 -49.50
N LEU A 42 26.70 4.71 -49.62
CA LEU A 42 27.14 3.69 -50.58
C LEU A 42 26.82 4.09 -52.04
N GLY A 43 25.69 4.77 -52.25
CA GLY A 43 25.26 5.26 -53.55
C GLY A 43 25.94 6.56 -54.00
N GLY A 44 26.82 7.16 -53.20
CA GLY A 44 27.50 8.41 -53.51
C GLY A 44 26.57 9.63 -53.57
N HIS A 45 25.40 9.54 -52.93
CA HIS A 45 24.42 10.63 -52.82
C HIS A 45 24.68 11.49 -51.59
N ASP A 46 24.00 12.65 -51.52
CA ASP A 46 24.09 13.50 -50.32
C ASP A 46 23.54 12.79 -49.10
N PHE A 47 24.41 12.43 -48.16
CA PHE A 47 24.07 11.72 -46.92
C PHE A 47 23.80 12.67 -45.73
N ALA A 48 24.17 13.96 -45.88
CA ALA A 48 24.09 14.95 -44.80
C ALA A 48 22.68 15.09 -44.20
N PRO A 49 21.56 15.14 -45.00
CA PRO A 49 20.21 15.22 -44.43
C PRO A 49 19.83 13.98 -43.59
N TRP A 50 20.30 12.79 -43.98
CA TRP A 50 20.02 11.56 -43.26
C TRP A 50 20.82 11.47 -41.94
N LEU A 51 22.05 11.93 -41.90
CA LEU A 51 22.84 12.04 -40.67
C LEU A 51 22.23 13.06 -39.71
N VAL A 52 21.78 14.20 -40.20
CA VAL A 52 21.03 15.16 -39.37
C VAL A 52 19.74 14.55 -38.85
N GLY A 53 19.03 13.82 -39.68
CA GLY A 53 17.82 13.08 -39.25
C GLY A 53 18.09 12.06 -38.13
N CYS A 54 19.16 11.27 -38.26
CA CYS A 54 19.61 10.37 -37.21
C CYS A 54 19.93 11.11 -35.91
N GLY A 55 20.70 12.23 -36.02
CA GLY A 55 21.06 13.04 -34.86
C GLY A 55 19.83 13.62 -34.14
N LEU A 56 18.86 14.13 -34.91
CA LEU A 56 17.59 14.63 -34.36
C LEU A 56 16.76 13.52 -33.68
N LEU A 57 16.69 12.33 -34.31
CA LEU A 57 15.98 11.19 -33.69
C LEU A 57 16.67 10.72 -32.41
N VAL A 58 17.99 10.63 -32.37
CA VAL A 58 18.73 10.27 -31.16
C VAL A 58 18.53 11.34 -30.07
N GLY A 59 18.59 12.62 -30.44
CA GLY A 59 18.28 13.72 -29.51
C GLY A 59 16.85 13.63 -28.96
N LEU A 60 15.86 13.30 -29.81
CA LEU A 60 14.48 13.08 -29.42
C LEU A 60 14.34 11.87 -28.50
N LEU A 61 15.01 10.75 -28.77
CA LEU A 61 15.04 9.55 -27.91
C LEU A 61 15.54 9.89 -26.52
N ILE A 62 16.69 10.57 -26.41
CA ILE A 62 17.25 10.97 -25.11
C ILE A 62 16.30 11.90 -24.34
N LEU A 63 15.70 12.87 -25.03
CA LEU A 63 14.76 13.80 -24.43
C LEU A 63 13.48 13.08 -23.95
N CYS A 64 12.91 12.23 -24.80
CA CYS A 64 11.69 11.48 -24.45
C CYS A 64 11.93 10.49 -23.32
N ASP A 65 13.07 9.81 -23.29
CA ASP A 65 13.46 8.88 -22.21
C ASP A 65 13.60 9.62 -20.87
N ALA A 66 14.29 10.76 -20.86
CA ALA A 66 14.41 11.60 -19.67
C ALA A 66 13.04 12.14 -19.18
N LEU A 67 12.15 12.52 -20.12
CA LEU A 67 10.80 12.95 -19.79
C LEU A 67 9.92 11.79 -19.28
N ASP A 68 10.09 10.60 -19.86
CA ASP A 68 9.38 9.39 -19.43
C ASP A 68 9.76 9.01 -17.99
N ASP A 69 11.05 8.99 -17.67
CA ASP A 69 11.53 8.72 -16.31
C ASP A 69 11.02 9.74 -15.29
N LEU A 70 11.09 11.03 -15.63
CA LEU A 70 10.59 12.09 -14.75
C LEU A 70 9.08 12.00 -14.57
N ALA A 71 8.33 11.78 -15.65
CA ALA A 71 6.88 11.70 -15.63
C ALA A 71 6.39 10.44 -14.92
N SER A 72 7.05 9.29 -15.12
CA SER A 72 6.72 8.03 -14.46
C SER A 72 6.95 8.11 -12.96
N GLY A 73 8.12 8.64 -12.54
CA GLY A 73 8.44 8.83 -11.12
C GLY A 73 7.46 9.76 -10.41
N THR A 74 7.19 10.94 -11.00
CA THR A 74 6.30 11.94 -10.39
C THR A 74 4.83 11.50 -10.40
N SER A 75 4.36 10.87 -11.47
CA SER A 75 2.99 10.33 -11.56
C SER A 75 2.77 9.22 -10.51
N THR A 76 3.71 8.29 -10.41
CA THR A 76 3.68 7.20 -9.41
C THR A 76 3.72 7.75 -7.98
N ALA A 77 4.60 8.72 -7.69
CA ALA A 77 4.70 9.32 -6.36
C ALA A 77 3.40 10.01 -5.94
N ARG A 78 2.78 10.79 -6.84
CA ARG A 78 1.50 11.46 -6.59
C ARG A 78 0.35 10.47 -6.38
N ALA A 79 0.23 9.46 -7.23
CA ALA A 79 -0.79 8.42 -7.09
C ALA A 79 -0.63 7.65 -5.78
N THR A 80 0.61 7.29 -5.40
CA THR A 80 0.92 6.62 -4.14
C THR A 80 0.58 7.50 -2.93
N ALA A 81 0.96 8.78 -2.95
CA ALA A 81 0.67 9.72 -1.86
C ALA A 81 -0.84 9.93 -1.67
N TRP A 82 -1.58 10.09 -2.77
CA TRP A 82 -3.04 10.18 -2.74
C TRP A 82 -3.66 8.91 -2.15
N LEU A 83 -3.22 7.74 -2.59
CA LEU A 83 -3.77 6.47 -2.12
C LEU A 83 -3.49 6.26 -0.63
N ARG A 84 -2.26 6.54 -0.16
CA ARG A 84 -1.90 6.48 1.26
C ARG A 84 -2.78 7.41 2.11
N ARG A 85 -2.96 8.65 1.67
CA ARG A 85 -3.83 9.61 2.36
C ARG A 85 -5.26 9.12 2.39
N SER A 86 -5.83 8.70 1.26
CA SER A 86 -7.20 8.21 1.18
C SER A 86 -7.45 6.98 2.05
N VAL A 87 -6.51 6.03 2.08
CA VAL A 87 -6.60 4.84 2.94
C VAL A 87 -6.49 5.23 4.41
N LEU A 88 -5.56 6.13 4.77
CA LEU A 88 -5.39 6.62 6.14
C LEU A 88 -6.65 7.33 6.65
N ASP A 89 -7.15 8.29 5.88
CA ASP A 89 -8.34 9.06 6.23
C ASP A 89 -9.54 8.12 6.43
N HIS A 90 -9.67 7.13 5.55
CA HIS A 90 -10.75 6.16 5.61
C HIS A 90 -10.62 5.20 6.81
N VAL A 91 -9.41 4.68 7.09
CA VAL A 91 -9.14 3.83 8.26
C VAL A 91 -9.45 4.57 9.57
N LEU A 92 -9.10 5.87 9.65
CA LEU A 92 -9.43 6.71 10.79
C LEU A 92 -10.95 6.97 10.89
N ALA A 93 -11.65 7.09 9.76
CA ALA A 93 -13.11 7.21 9.73
C ALA A 93 -13.84 5.91 10.13
N LEU A 94 -13.27 4.76 9.84
CA LEU A 94 -13.79 3.45 10.28
C LEU A 94 -13.66 3.21 11.79
N GLY A 95 -12.71 3.89 12.45
CA GLY A 95 -12.45 3.74 13.88
C GLY A 95 -12.17 2.28 14.29
N MET A 96 -12.82 1.82 15.38
CA MET A 96 -12.60 0.45 15.90
C MET A 96 -13.07 -0.67 14.95
N ARG A 97 -13.98 -0.38 14.01
CA ARG A 97 -14.40 -1.35 12.99
C ARG A 97 -13.24 -1.82 12.12
N SER A 98 -12.28 -0.93 11.83
CA SER A 98 -11.10 -1.27 11.05
C SER A 98 -10.29 -2.41 11.68
N ARG A 99 -10.11 -2.40 13.00
CA ARG A 99 -9.36 -3.43 13.75
C ARG A 99 -10.07 -4.78 13.85
N ARG A 100 -11.41 -4.79 13.82
CA ARG A 100 -12.20 -6.04 13.85
C ARG A 100 -12.14 -6.77 12.51
N ARG A 101 -12.07 -6.04 11.40
CA ARG A 101 -12.10 -6.61 10.05
C ARG A 101 -10.71 -6.80 9.45
N PHE A 102 -9.80 -5.87 9.71
CA PHE A 102 -8.44 -5.88 9.19
C PHE A 102 -7.44 -5.91 10.36
N GLY A 103 -6.48 -6.82 10.31
CA GLY A 103 -5.38 -6.82 11.28
C GLY A 103 -4.49 -5.59 11.11
N VAL A 104 -3.85 -5.12 12.20
CA VAL A 104 -2.95 -3.97 12.15
C VAL A 104 -1.83 -4.17 11.13
N GLY A 105 -1.23 -5.36 11.10
CA GLY A 105 -0.19 -5.70 10.11
C GLY A 105 -0.69 -5.69 8.67
N ASP A 106 -1.93 -6.12 8.41
CA ASP A 106 -2.54 -6.08 7.08
C ASP A 106 -2.78 -4.63 6.63
N LEU A 107 -3.31 -3.77 7.50
CA LEU A 107 -3.49 -2.34 7.21
C LEU A 107 -2.14 -1.66 6.93
N THR A 108 -1.12 -1.95 7.72
CA THR A 108 0.25 -1.42 7.51
C THR A 108 0.81 -1.88 6.16
N ALA A 109 0.67 -3.17 5.82
CA ALA A 109 1.11 -3.69 4.53
C ALA A 109 0.37 -3.03 3.35
N ARG A 110 -0.94 -2.77 3.49
CA ARG A 110 -1.75 -2.09 2.48
C ARG A 110 -1.36 -0.62 2.30
N MET A 111 -1.00 0.07 3.39
CA MET A 111 -0.59 1.48 3.35
C MET A 111 0.84 1.67 2.84
N VAL A 112 1.78 0.79 3.21
CA VAL A 112 3.19 0.95 2.87
C VAL A 112 3.53 0.28 1.54
N GLY A 113 3.33 -1.04 1.45
CA GLY A 113 3.70 -1.84 0.28
C GLY A 113 2.68 -1.74 -0.86
N ASN A 114 1.43 -2.16 -0.60
CA ASN A 114 0.42 -2.22 -1.66
C ASN A 114 0.07 -0.84 -2.23
N ALA A 115 0.17 0.25 -1.45
CA ALA A 115 -0.07 1.59 -1.97
C ALA A 115 1.02 2.01 -2.98
N ALA A 116 2.28 1.60 -2.79
CA ALA A 116 3.35 1.86 -3.73
C ALA A 116 3.15 1.08 -5.04
N ASP A 117 2.84 -0.22 -4.94
CA ASP A 117 2.56 -1.06 -6.10
C ASP A 117 1.32 -0.56 -6.86
N ALA A 118 0.27 -0.17 -6.14
CA ALA A 118 -0.96 0.37 -6.73
C ALA A 118 -0.73 1.72 -7.44
N GLY A 119 0.17 2.55 -6.92
CA GLY A 119 0.55 3.83 -7.53
C GLY A 119 1.18 3.68 -8.90
N GLN A 120 1.82 2.55 -9.17
CA GLN A 120 2.47 2.24 -10.45
C GLN A 120 1.48 1.80 -11.55
N VAL A 121 0.19 1.56 -11.23
CA VAL A 121 -0.77 0.98 -12.20
C VAL A 121 -0.87 1.78 -13.48
N GLY A 122 -0.84 3.11 -13.41
CA GLY A 122 -0.88 4.01 -14.56
C GLY A 122 0.37 3.92 -15.42
N THR A 123 1.52 3.99 -14.81
CA THR A 123 2.83 3.91 -15.46
C THR A 123 3.02 2.57 -16.17
N VAL A 124 2.73 1.46 -15.47
CA VAL A 124 2.85 0.11 -16.04
C VAL A 124 1.88 -0.10 -17.20
N LEU A 125 0.67 0.47 -17.14
CA LEU A 125 -0.28 0.40 -18.24
C LEU A 125 0.22 1.15 -19.47
N VAL A 126 0.75 2.37 -19.28
CA VAL A 126 1.30 3.17 -20.39
C VAL A 126 2.48 2.44 -21.03
N TRP A 127 3.43 1.94 -20.24
CA TRP A 127 4.56 1.19 -20.76
C TRP A 127 4.17 -0.10 -21.47
N ALA A 128 3.14 -0.83 -20.96
CA ALA A 128 2.64 -2.03 -21.62
C ALA A 128 2.04 -1.71 -23.01
N VAL A 129 1.35 -0.58 -23.15
CA VAL A 129 0.81 -0.12 -24.44
C VAL A 129 1.91 0.41 -25.35
N ALA A 130 2.82 1.25 -24.82
CA ALA A 130 3.92 1.81 -25.58
C ALA A 130 4.86 0.74 -26.15
N ALA A 131 5.15 -0.33 -25.39
CA ALA A 131 5.99 -1.44 -25.84
C ALA A 131 5.43 -2.23 -27.04
N LEU A 132 4.12 -2.13 -27.29
CA LEU A 132 3.51 -2.76 -28.47
C LEU A 132 3.86 -2.01 -29.77
N VAL A 133 4.12 -0.70 -29.70
CA VAL A 133 4.38 0.12 -30.89
C VAL A 133 5.67 -0.30 -31.60
N PRO A 134 6.84 -0.37 -30.96
CA PRO A 134 8.07 -0.81 -31.65
C PRO A 134 8.02 -2.29 -32.00
N ALA A 135 7.35 -3.13 -31.18
CA ALA A 135 7.20 -4.55 -31.49
C ALA A 135 6.35 -4.81 -32.76
N LEU A 136 5.20 -4.20 -32.84
CA LEU A 136 4.34 -4.29 -34.04
C LEU A 136 4.93 -3.50 -35.22
N GLY A 137 5.49 -2.32 -34.95
CA GLY A 137 6.17 -1.49 -35.94
C GLY A 137 7.35 -2.21 -36.60
N GLY A 138 8.14 -2.96 -35.83
CA GLY A 138 9.22 -3.79 -36.36
C GLY A 138 8.72 -4.89 -37.30
N ILE A 139 7.63 -5.58 -36.94
CA ILE A 139 7.03 -6.62 -37.79
C ILE A 139 6.50 -5.99 -39.10
N VAL A 140 5.78 -4.87 -38.98
CA VAL A 140 5.25 -4.15 -40.16
C VAL A 140 6.38 -3.64 -41.04
N ALA A 141 7.43 -3.10 -40.45
CA ALA A 141 8.60 -2.60 -41.18
C ALA A 141 9.31 -3.74 -41.93
N LEU A 142 9.50 -4.91 -41.31
CA LEU A 142 10.05 -6.09 -41.98
C LEU A 142 9.18 -6.53 -43.16
N ALA A 143 7.85 -6.49 -43.04
CA ALA A 143 6.92 -6.80 -44.12
C ALA A 143 6.98 -5.77 -45.28
N LEU A 144 7.24 -4.49 -44.96
CA LEU A 144 7.38 -3.45 -45.96
C LEU A 144 8.73 -3.49 -46.71
N ILE A 145 9.80 -3.97 -46.06
CA ILE A 145 11.08 -4.19 -46.71
C ILE A 145 10.97 -5.41 -47.65
N ASP A 146 10.64 -6.54 -47.13
CA ASP A 146 10.39 -7.77 -47.94
C ASP A 146 9.51 -8.78 -47.14
N VAL A 147 8.56 -9.40 -47.84
CA VAL A 147 7.62 -10.36 -47.23
C VAL A 147 8.31 -11.59 -46.67
N TRP A 148 9.42 -12.03 -47.32
CA TRP A 148 10.18 -13.20 -46.85
C TRP A 148 10.88 -12.95 -45.53
N LEU A 149 11.35 -11.73 -45.26
CA LEU A 149 11.93 -11.34 -43.96
C LEU A 149 10.88 -11.43 -42.85
N CYS A 150 9.69 -10.88 -43.11
CA CYS A 150 8.58 -10.96 -42.18
C CYS A 150 8.14 -12.40 -41.90
N LEU A 151 8.01 -13.24 -42.94
CA LEU A 151 7.66 -14.65 -42.80
C LEU A 151 8.70 -15.42 -41.98
N THR A 152 9.99 -15.21 -42.23
CA THR A 152 11.08 -15.83 -41.47
C THR A 152 10.99 -15.46 -39.99
N PHE A 153 10.73 -14.18 -39.68
CA PHE A 153 10.52 -13.72 -38.32
C PHE A 153 9.28 -14.37 -37.68
N LEU A 154 8.14 -14.39 -38.39
CA LEU A 154 6.88 -14.95 -37.90
C LEU A 154 6.94 -16.46 -37.66
N VAL A 155 7.79 -17.21 -38.34
CA VAL A 155 8.01 -18.62 -38.06
C VAL A 155 8.77 -18.83 -36.74
N GLY A 156 9.74 -17.97 -36.42
CA GLY A 156 10.51 -18.04 -35.19
C GLY A 156 9.81 -17.42 -33.98
N ALA A 157 9.03 -16.37 -34.15
CA ALA A 157 8.38 -15.64 -33.08
C ALA A 157 7.46 -16.49 -32.17
N PRO A 158 6.64 -17.44 -32.65
CA PRO A 158 5.84 -18.30 -31.78
C PRO A 158 6.66 -19.13 -30.79
N VAL A 159 7.85 -19.62 -31.20
CA VAL A 159 8.73 -20.35 -30.30
C VAL A 159 9.17 -19.46 -29.12
N LEU A 160 9.58 -18.24 -29.42
CA LEU A 160 9.93 -17.25 -28.43
C LEU A 160 8.75 -16.95 -27.48
N LEU A 161 7.56 -16.72 -28.03
CA LEU A 161 6.35 -16.40 -27.25
C LEU A 161 5.94 -17.53 -26.30
N VAL A 162 5.96 -18.79 -26.77
CA VAL A 162 5.63 -19.96 -25.94
C VAL A 162 6.61 -20.12 -24.78
N LEU A 163 7.90 -19.94 -25.04
CA LEU A 163 8.95 -20.03 -24.02
C LEU A 163 8.82 -18.92 -22.96
N VAL A 164 8.63 -17.69 -23.40
CA VAL A 164 8.42 -16.55 -22.49
C VAL A 164 7.19 -16.78 -21.61
N ARG A 165 6.06 -17.18 -22.21
CA ARG A 165 4.81 -17.44 -21.47
C ARG A 165 4.96 -18.55 -20.42
N SER A 166 5.64 -19.63 -20.75
CA SER A 166 5.91 -20.75 -19.84
C SER A 166 6.77 -20.30 -18.67
N ASN A 167 7.81 -19.54 -18.93
CA ASN A 167 8.75 -19.06 -17.93
C ASN A 167 8.13 -18.03 -16.96
N VAL A 168 7.32 -17.09 -17.48
CA VAL A 168 6.66 -16.05 -16.65
C VAL A 168 5.70 -16.69 -15.64
N ARG A 169 4.95 -17.71 -16.01
CA ARG A 169 4.04 -18.41 -15.09
C ARG A 169 4.81 -19.07 -13.95
N ASN A 170 5.87 -19.81 -14.26
CA ASN A 170 6.70 -20.48 -13.26
C ASN A 170 7.40 -19.47 -12.32
N ALA A 171 7.89 -18.35 -12.87
CA ALA A 171 8.51 -17.29 -12.09
C ALA A 171 7.55 -16.66 -11.08
N SER A 172 6.30 -16.42 -11.49
CA SER A 172 5.28 -15.79 -10.61
C SER A 172 4.94 -16.69 -9.42
N GLU A 173 4.75 -17.99 -9.62
CA GLU A 173 4.45 -18.94 -8.54
C GLU A 173 5.60 -19.04 -7.52
N LEU A 174 6.85 -19.07 -8.01
CA LEU A 174 8.03 -19.08 -7.16
C LEU A 174 8.20 -17.76 -6.38
N ALA A 175 7.96 -16.64 -7.02
CA ALA A 175 8.03 -15.33 -6.38
C ALA A 175 7.00 -15.19 -5.24
N GLU A 176 5.75 -15.62 -5.46
CA GLU A 176 4.75 -15.63 -4.39
C GLU A 176 5.13 -16.55 -3.23
N ARG A 177 5.69 -17.73 -3.53
CA ARG A 177 6.17 -18.66 -2.49
C ARG A 177 7.30 -18.02 -1.68
N TYR A 178 8.26 -17.40 -2.36
CA TYR A 178 9.38 -16.70 -1.73
C TYR A 178 8.90 -15.61 -0.77
N LEU A 179 7.99 -14.72 -1.22
CA LEU A 179 7.44 -13.63 -0.40
C LEU A 179 6.62 -14.16 0.79
N ARG A 180 5.86 -15.23 0.63
CA ARG A 180 5.13 -15.87 1.74
C ARG A 180 6.09 -16.43 2.81
N LEU A 181 7.18 -17.06 2.40
CA LEU A 181 8.19 -17.60 3.33
C LEU A 181 8.95 -16.49 4.05
N GLN A 182 9.32 -15.42 3.34
CA GLN A 182 9.93 -14.24 3.92
C GLN A 182 9.00 -13.59 4.99
N GLY A 183 7.71 -13.48 4.67
CA GLY A 183 6.70 -13.00 5.61
C GLY A 183 6.60 -13.85 6.88
N ARG A 184 6.68 -15.19 6.76
CA ARG A 184 6.69 -16.09 7.93
C ARG A 184 7.91 -15.88 8.83
N ILE A 185 9.09 -15.68 8.24
CA ILE A 185 10.32 -15.39 9.02
C ILE A 185 10.18 -14.05 9.72
N ALA A 186 9.68 -13.01 9.03
CA ALA A 186 9.45 -11.70 9.61
C ALA A 186 8.48 -11.75 10.80
N THR A 187 7.36 -12.46 10.66
CA THR A 187 6.39 -12.63 11.76
C THR A 187 7.03 -13.31 12.97
N ARG A 188 7.74 -14.42 12.77
CA ARG A 188 8.43 -15.12 13.85
C ARG A 188 9.52 -14.28 14.54
N LEU A 189 10.21 -13.43 13.76
CA LEU A 189 11.20 -12.51 14.31
C LEU A 189 10.55 -11.44 15.20
N VAL A 190 9.42 -10.88 14.77
CA VAL A 190 8.65 -9.92 15.56
C VAL A 190 8.19 -10.56 16.87
N ASP A 191 7.66 -11.80 16.81
CA ASP A 191 7.27 -12.56 18.00
C ASP A 191 8.46 -12.77 18.96
N ALA A 192 9.63 -13.14 18.42
CA ALA A 192 10.84 -13.36 19.21
C ALA A 192 11.34 -12.07 19.86
N LEU A 193 11.28 -10.94 19.14
CA LEU A 193 11.66 -9.62 19.69
C LEU A 193 10.69 -9.19 20.80
N ALA A 194 9.38 -9.39 20.60
CA ALA A 194 8.38 -9.10 21.63
C ALA A 194 8.58 -9.97 22.87
N GLY A 195 8.99 -11.24 22.69
CA GLY A 195 9.28 -12.19 23.76
C GLY A 195 10.73 -12.19 24.26
N ALA A 196 11.59 -11.24 23.88
CA ALA A 196 13.03 -11.28 24.13
C ALA A 196 13.39 -11.46 25.60
N ARG A 197 12.69 -10.79 26.53
CA ARG A 197 12.89 -10.94 27.98
C ARG A 197 12.63 -12.37 28.44
N THR A 198 11.54 -12.98 27.98
CA THR A 198 11.18 -14.35 28.31
C THR A 198 12.20 -15.35 27.76
N ILE A 199 12.61 -15.16 26.49
CA ILE A 199 13.59 -16.00 25.81
C ILE A 199 14.93 -15.96 26.56
N THR A 200 15.38 -14.77 26.99
CA THR A 200 16.62 -14.58 27.75
C THR A 200 16.52 -15.21 29.13
N ALA A 201 15.43 -14.95 29.87
CA ALA A 201 15.21 -15.51 31.20
C ALA A 201 15.11 -17.05 31.17
N ALA A 202 14.51 -17.62 30.15
CA ALA A 202 14.39 -19.08 29.97
C ALA A 202 15.64 -19.72 29.34
N GLN A 203 16.65 -18.94 28.95
CA GLN A 203 17.86 -19.39 28.25
C GLN A 203 17.59 -20.21 26.98
N THR A 204 16.51 -19.89 26.26
CA THR A 204 16.05 -20.64 25.08
C THR A 204 16.48 -20.01 23.74
N THR A 205 17.46 -19.12 23.74
CA THR A 205 17.90 -18.37 22.54
C THR A 205 18.26 -19.26 21.36
N ALA A 206 18.95 -20.40 21.59
CA ALA A 206 19.31 -21.31 20.53
C ALA A 206 18.09 -21.99 19.89
N ARG A 207 17.12 -22.40 20.72
CA ARG A 207 15.85 -23.01 20.25
C ARG A 207 15.02 -22.00 19.48
N GLU A 208 14.96 -20.77 19.96
CA GLU A 208 14.19 -19.72 19.30
C GLU A 208 14.81 -19.31 17.97
N ARG A 209 16.15 -19.19 17.89
CA ARG A 209 16.87 -19.00 16.63
C ARG A 209 16.50 -20.09 15.60
N GLN A 210 16.49 -21.34 16.02
CA GLN A 210 16.10 -22.46 15.15
C GLN A 210 14.65 -22.35 14.70
N ARG A 211 13.72 -21.94 15.60
CA ARG A 211 12.31 -21.71 15.27
C ARG A 211 12.11 -20.60 14.25
N VAL A 212 12.78 -19.47 14.43
CA VAL A 212 12.71 -18.31 13.52
C VAL A 212 13.24 -18.67 12.13
N LEU A 213 14.38 -19.36 12.08
CA LEU A 213 15.08 -19.72 10.85
C LEU A 213 14.59 -21.03 10.22
N ALA A 214 13.66 -21.74 10.83
CA ALA A 214 13.14 -23.01 10.30
C ALA A 214 12.63 -22.92 8.84
N PRO A 215 12.03 -21.81 8.35
CA PRO A 215 11.63 -21.70 6.94
C PRO A 215 12.80 -21.36 5.99
N LEU A 216 14.02 -21.09 6.50
CA LEU A 216 15.16 -20.65 5.68
C LEU A 216 15.55 -21.64 4.56
N PRO A 217 15.57 -22.97 4.79
CA PRO A 217 15.85 -23.92 3.71
C PRO A 217 14.82 -23.86 2.57
N GLU A 218 13.52 -23.73 2.91
CA GLU A 218 12.46 -23.58 1.91
C GLU A 218 12.59 -22.23 1.16
N LEU A 219 12.94 -21.15 1.87
CA LEU A 219 13.19 -19.84 1.28
C LEU A 219 14.36 -19.90 0.30
N HIS A 220 15.46 -20.59 0.69
CA HIS A 220 16.62 -20.82 -0.18
C HIS A 220 16.21 -21.58 -1.44
N HIS A 221 15.46 -22.67 -1.31
CA HIS A 221 14.98 -23.44 -2.45
C HIS A 221 14.08 -22.62 -3.38
N ALA A 222 13.17 -21.82 -2.84
CA ALA A 222 12.31 -20.93 -3.63
C ALA A 222 13.15 -19.84 -4.34
N GLY A 223 14.11 -19.22 -3.66
CA GLY A 223 15.03 -18.24 -4.22
C GLY A 223 15.91 -18.83 -5.34
N MET A 224 16.52 -19.98 -5.10
CA MET A 224 17.30 -20.69 -6.13
C MET A 224 16.43 -21.11 -7.31
N GLY A 225 15.17 -21.47 -7.06
CA GLY A 225 14.19 -21.73 -8.12
C GLY A 225 13.95 -20.49 -9.00
N MET A 226 13.77 -19.31 -8.40
CA MET A 226 13.65 -18.03 -9.13
C MET A 226 14.89 -17.74 -9.97
N TRP A 227 16.10 -17.88 -9.39
CA TRP A 227 17.34 -17.67 -10.12
C TRP A 227 17.51 -18.63 -11.30
N ARG A 228 17.18 -19.92 -11.14
CA ARG A 228 17.21 -20.89 -12.23
C ARG A 228 16.25 -20.54 -13.37
N VAL A 229 15.03 -20.08 -13.04
CA VAL A 229 14.08 -19.64 -14.06
C VAL A 229 14.63 -18.39 -14.77
N GLN A 230 15.15 -17.41 -14.03
CA GLN A 230 15.70 -16.18 -14.60
C GLN A 230 16.93 -16.46 -15.49
N THR A 231 17.84 -17.31 -15.04
CA THR A 231 19.00 -17.75 -15.84
C THR A 231 18.56 -18.49 -17.10
N ARG A 232 17.51 -19.33 -17.02
CA ARG A 232 16.97 -20.03 -18.18
C ARG A 232 16.35 -19.03 -19.18
N ILE A 233 15.59 -18.06 -18.72
CA ILE A 233 15.04 -16.98 -19.58
C ILE A 233 16.18 -16.23 -20.27
N ALA A 234 17.16 -15.74 -19.49
CA ALA A 234 18.29 -15.00 -20.04
C ALA A 234 19.10 -15.83 -21.04
N GLY A 235 19.32 -17.13 -20.76
CA GLY A 235 20.01 -18.03 -21.68
C GLY A 235 19.23 -18.32 -22.95
N GLN A 236 17.91 -18.44 -22.85
CA GLN A 236 17.02 -18.61 -24.01
C GLN A 236 16.99 -17.35 -24.88
N ASP A 237 16.85 -16.17 -24.26
CA ASP A 237 16.86 -14.90 -24.99
C ASP A 237 18.21 -14.66 -25.67
N ALA A 238 19.33 -14.93 -24.97
CA ALA A 238 20.67 -14.81 -25.50
C ALA A 238 21.00 -15.76 -26.68
N LEU A 239 20.25 -16.86 -26.80
CA LEU A 239 20.42 -17.82 -27.90
C LEU A 239 19.40 -17.59 -29.02
N LEU A 240 18.12 -17.42 -28.67
CA LEU A 240 17.03 -17.41 -29.67
C LEU A 240 16.96 -16.10 -30.44
N ILE A 241 17.22 -14.97 -29.79
CA ILE A 241 17.14 -13.68 -30.45
C ILE A 241 18.25 -13.55 -31.51
N PRO A 242 19.55 -13.83 -31.22
CA PRO A 242 20.58 -13.83 -32.26
C PRO A 242 20.38 -14.92 -33.34
N LEU A 243 19.84 -16.09 -32.98
CA LEU A 243 19.52 -17.13 -33.96
C LEU A 243 18.45 -16.67 -34.96
N LEU A 244 17.40 -16.00 -34.45
CA LEU A 244 16.35 -15.40 -35.27
C LEU A 244 16.91 -14.27 -36.14
N GLU A 245 17.79 -13.45 -35.58
CA GLU A 245 18.48 -12.38 -36.31
C GLU A 245 19.32 -12.94 -37.44
N VAL A 246 20.15 -13.95 -37.18
CA VAL A 246 20.94 -14.64 -38.20
C VAL A 246 20.07 -15.27 -39.29
N ALA A 247 18.94 -15.86 -38.93
CA ALA A 247 18.01 -16.42 -39.90
C ALA A 247 17.41 -15.33 -40.82
N VAL A 248 16.99 -14.22 -40.25
CA VAL A 248 16.45 -13.07 -41.03
C VAL A 248 17.57 -12.46 -41.89
N LEU A 249 18.77 -12.26 -41.33
CA LEU A 249 19.93 -11.76 -42.12
C LEU A 249 20.36 -12.68 -43.24
N ALA A 250 20.27 -14.00 -43.06
CA ALA A 250 20.56 -14.95 -44.13
C ALA A 250 19.59 -14.79 -45.30
N VAL A 251 18.26 -14.65 -45.00
CA VAL A 251 17.25 -14.37 -46.04
C VAL A 251 17.49 -12.97 -46.65
N ALA A 252 17.79 -11.96 -45.83
CA ALA A 252 18.12 -10.62 -46.31
C ALA A 252 19.33 -10.65 -47.28
N GLY A 253 20.36 -11.39 -46.95
CA GLY A 253 21.53 -11.57 -47.84
C GLY A 253 21.16 -12.22 -49.19
N ILE A 254 20.25 -13.21 -49.19
CA ILE A 254 19.76 -13.82 -50.45
C ILE A 254 18.96 -12.77 -51.27
N GLU A 255 18.08 -12.01 -50.64
CA GLU A 255 17.28 -10.99 -51.34
C GLU A 255 18.14 -9.79 -51.81
N LEU A 256 19.18 -9.43 -51.07
CA LEU A 256 20.19 -8.47 -51.48
C LEU A 256 20.94 -8.99 -52.76
N GLY A 257 21.36 -10.24 -52.76
CA GLY A 257 21.99 -10.84 -53.93
C GLY A 257 21.08 -10.93 -55.16
N ARG A 258 19.78 -10.93 -54.94
CA ARG A 258 18.76 -10.83 -56.02
C ARG A 258 18.47 -9.42 -56.44
N GLY A 259 19.03 -8.41 -55.78
CA GLY A 259 18.79 -7.00 -56.07
C GLY A 259 17.41 -6.49 -55.65
N ARG A 260 16.70 -7.21 -54.73
CA ARG A 260 15.37 -6.83 -54.24
C ARG A 260 15.39 -5.84 -53.10
N ILE A 261 16.45 -5.90 -52.29
CA ILE A 261 16.66 -5.01 -51.15
C ILE A 261 18.04 -4.35 -51.22
N SER A 262 18.19 -3.20 -50.54
CA SER A 262 19.45 -2.44 -50.48
C SER A 262 20.30 -2.89 -49.28
N PRO A 263 21.60 -2.56 -49.25
CA PRO A 263 22.46 -2.76 -48.07
C PRO A 263 21.94 -2.05 -46.81
N GLY A 264 21.39 -0.84 -46.96
CA GLY A 264 20.76 -0.11 -45.87
C GLY A 264 19.51 -0.77 -45.30
N GLU A 265 18.70 -1.42 -46.20
CA GLU A 265 17.54 -2.21 -45.78
C GLU A 265 17.92 -3.47 -45.01
N VAL A 266 19.09 -4.09 -45.33
CA VAL A 266 19.62 -5.20 -44.51
C VAL A 266 19.95 -4.75 -43.11
N LEU A 267 20.61 -3.59 -42.95
CA LEU A 267 20.87 -3.00 -41.64
C LEU A 267 19.58 -2.67 -40.88
N ALA A 268 18.63 -2.05 -41.57
CA ALA A 268 17.32 -1.74 -40.98
C ALA A 268 16.59 -3.02 -40.53
N ALA A 269 16.63 -4.08 -41.32
CA ALA A 269 16.02 -5.37 -40.99
C ALA A 269 16.61 -5.99 -39.72
N SER A 270 17.94 -5.96 -39.52
CA SER A 270 18.60 -6.43 -38.28
C SER A 270 18.06 -5.68 -37.06
N LEU A 271 18.00 -4.34 -37.11
CA LEU A 271 17.48 -3.53 -36.03
C LEU A 271 15.98 -3.76 -35.77
N TYR A 272 15.17 -3.97 -36.82
CA TYR A 272 13.75 -4.29 -36.69
C TYR A 272 13.50 -5.67 -36.07
N VAL A 273 14.35 -6.65 -36.31
CA VAL A 273 14.28 -7.95 -35.62
C VAL A 273 14.46 -7.76 -34.13
N MET A 274 15.41 -6.93 -33.68
CA MET A 274 15.61 -6.63 -32.25
C MET A 274 14.40 -5.93 -31.64
N LEU A 275 13.82 -4.94 -32.33
CA LEU A 275 12.61 -4.25 -31.91
C LEU A 275 11.41 -5.21 -31.82
N ALA A 276 11.21 -6.04 -32.83
CA ALA A 276 10.13 -7.01 -32.89
C ALA A 276 10.29 -8.11 -31.80
N ALA A 277 11.51 -8.52 -31.46
CA ALA A 277 11.80 -9.45 -30.37
C ALA A 277 11.46 -8.84 -28.98
N GLY A 278 11.35 -7.52 -28.89
CA GLY A 278 10.90 -6.80 -27.68
C GLY A 278 9.49 -7.15 -27.20
N VAL A 279 8.71 -7.97 -27.93
CA VAL A 279 7.43 -8.56 -27.45
C VAL A 279 7.61 -9.29 -26.12
N SER A 280 8.77 -9.83 -25.81
CA SER A 280 9.08 -10.48 -24.52
C SER A 280 8.96 -9.52 -23.35
N SER A 281 9.34 -8.24 -23.51
CA SER A 281 9.21 -7.20 -22.48
C SER A 281 7.73 -6.83 -22.23
N ALA A 282 6.88 -6.88 -23.24
CA ALA A 282 5.44 -6.65 -23.10
C ALA A 282 4.78 -7.69 -22.17
N VAL A 283 5.23 -8.98 -22.22
CA VAL A 283 4.72 -10.03 -21.33
C VAL A 283 5.10 -9.77 -19.86
N THR A 284 6.31 -9.28 -19.59
CA THR A 284 6.72 -8.89 -18.23
C THR A 284 5.92 -7.70 -17.73
N SER A 285 5.58 -6.75 -18.59
CA SER A 285 4.73 -5.60 -18.28
C SER A 285 3.30 -6.02 -17.92
N VAL A 286 2.75 -7.04 -18.58
CA VAL A 286 1.44 -7.64 -18.21
C VAL A 286 1.47 -8.21 -16.80
N SER A 287 2.55 -8.87 -16.39
CA SER A 287 2.70 -9.42 -15.05
C SER A 287 2.77 -8.30 -13.98
N ARG A 288 3.54 -7.24 -14.25
CA ARG A 288 3.59 -6.05 -13.38
C ARG A 288 2.22 -5.38 -13.27
N PHE A 289 1.49 -5.27 -14.38
CA PHE A 289 0.13 -4.72 -14.37
C PHE A 289 -0.82 -5.58 -13.53
N ALA A 290 -0.75 -6.90 -13.62
CA ALA A 290 -1.55 -7.80 -12.79
C ALA A 290 -1.25 -7.61 -11.29
N GLN A 291 0.01 -7.43 -10.91
CA GLN A 291 0.43 -7.14 -9.52
C GLN A 291 -0.11 -5.78 -9.06
N ALA A 292 0.09 -4.73 -9.84
CA ALA A 292 -0.42 -3.39 -9.53
C ALA A 292 -1.95 -3.38 -9.41
N ARG A 293 -2.66 -4.06 -10.31
CA ARG A 293 -4.12 -4.24 -10.25
C ARG A 293 -4.57 -4.97 -8.98
N ALA A 294 -3.85 -6.02 -8.56
CA ALA A 294 -4.15 -6.74 -7.33
C ALA A 294 -3.92 -5.85 -6.09
N ALA A 295 -2.90 -5.00 -6.10
CA ALA A 295 -2.63 -4.02 -5.05
C ALA A 295 -3.74 -2.95 -4.97
N VAL A 296 -4.19 -2.41 -6.11
CA VAL A 296 -5.34 -1.49 -6.19
C VAL A 296 -6.61 -2.12 -5.64
N ARG A 297 -6.85 -3.40 -5.92
CA ARG A 297 -8.01 -4.13 -5.38
C ARG A 297 -7.94 -4.23 -3.87
N ARG A 298 -6.78 -4.63 -3.31
CA ARG A 298 -6.57 -4.74 -1.85
C ARG A 298 -6.75 -3.41 -1.12
N ALA A 299 -6.27 -2.32 -1.68
CA ALA A 299 -6.54 -0.98 -1.14
C ALA A 299 -8.02 -0.61 -1.27
N GLY A 300 -8.66 -1.00 -2.39
CA GLY A 300 -10.08 -0.82 -2.65
C GLY A 300 -11.00 -1.52 -1.67
N GLU A 301 -10.63 -2.70 -1.18
CA GLU A 301 -11.38 -3.44 -0.17
C GLU A 301 -11.52 -2.65 1.14
N VAL A 302 -10.46 -1.93 1.54
CA VAL A 302 -10.52 -1.04 2.72
C VAL A 302 -11.43 0.14 2.45
N LEU A 303 -11.28 0.80 1.31
CA LEU A 303 -12.06 1.99 0.94
C LEU A 303 -13.54 1.69 0.64
N ALA A 304 -13.88 0.43 0.36
CA ALA A 304 -15.25 -0.01 0.15
C ALA A 304 -16.02 -0.29 1.46
N GLU A 305 -15.30 -0.40 2.58
CA GLU A 305 -15.94 -0.58 3.88
C GLU A 305 -16.72 0.69 4.25
N PRO A 306 -18.01 0.57 4.63
CA PRO A 306 -18.79 1.76 4.96
C PRO A 306 -18.24 2.46 6.22
N ALA A 307 -17.87 3.73 6.09
CA ALA A 307 -17.51 4.55 7.23
C ALA A 307 -18.69 4.74 8.18
N VAL A 308 -18.38 4.96 9.46
CA VAL A 308 -19.41 5.24 10.47
C VAL A 308 -20.09 6.58 10.13
N GLN A 309 -21.37 6.51 9.78
CA GLN A 309 -22.18 7.68 9.50
C GLN A 309 -22.74 8.23 10.81
N TYR A 310 -22.73 9.55 10.96
CA TYR A 310 -23.30 10.29 12.08
C TYR A 310 -24.44 11.16 11.56
N GLY A 311 -25.42 11.43 12.44
CA GLY A 311 -26.49 12.36 12.16
C GLY A 311 -26.07 13.82 12.40
N THR A 312 -27.09 14.67 12.59
CA THR A 312 -26.93 16.11 12.81
C THR A 312 -27.67 16.59 14.08
N GLU A 313 -28.25 15.65 14.85
CA GLU A 313 -28.98 16.01 16.05
C GLU A 313 -28.03 16.42 17.16
N CYS A 314 -28.49 17.42 17.96
CA CYS A 314 -27.81 17.89 19.14
C CYS A 314 -28.43 17.25 20.38
N LEU A 315 -27.65 17.14 21.45
CA LEU A 315 -28.17 16.68 22.75
C LEU A 315 -28.98 17.77 23.43
N PRO A 316 -30.06 17.42 24.14
CA PRO A 316 -30.78 18.34 25.03
C PRO A 316 -29.84 18.96 26.08
N ASN A 317 -30.24 20.09 26.69
CA ASN A 317 -29.36 20.82 27.61
C ASN A 317 -29.08 20.09 28.94
N ASP A 318 -29.88 19.12 29.31
CA ASP A 318 -29.73 18.34 30.55
C ASP A 318 -29.43 16.87 30.25
N GLY A 319 -28.73 16.17 31.17
CA GLY A 319 -28.81 14.74 31.14
C GLY A 319 -27.56 13.95 31.47
N GLY A 320 -27.08 13.17 30.54
CA GLY A 320 -26.13 12.06 30.72
C GLY A 320 -26.84 10.72 30.95
N ARG A 321 -28.15 10.63 30.66
CA ARG A 321 -28.90 9.37 30.72
C ARG A 321 -28.52 8.49 29.53
N VAL A 322 -28.00 7.31 29.81
CA VAL A 322 -27.68 6.29 28.81
C VAL A 322 -28.71 5.17 28.87
N GLU A 323 -29.24 4.80 27.72
CA GLU A 323 -30.25 3.75 27.62
C GLU A 323 -29.86 2.72 26.54
N PHE A 324 -29.87 1.44 26.90
CA PHE A 324 -29.69 0.31 26.00
C PHE A 324 -31.04 -0.37 25.80
N ARG A 325 -31.47 -0.59 24.56
CA ARG A 325 -32.73 -1.23 24.19
C ARG A 325 -32.46 -2.44 23.33
N ALA A 326 -32.72 -3.62 23.83
CA ALA A 326 -32.60 -4.92 23.18
C ALA A 326 -31.22 -5.09 22.50
N VAL A 327 -30.15 -4.61 23.13
CA VAL A 327 -28.81 -4.56 22.53
C VAL A 327 -28.16 -5.93 22.48
N THR A 328 -27.81 -6.37 21.28
CA THR A 328 -27.05 -7.60 21.03
C THR A 328 -25.73 -7.25 20.30
N VAL A 329 -24.63 -7.83 20.78
CA VAL A 329 -23.31 -7.72 20.12
C VAL A 329 -22.74 -9.12 19.94
N ARG A 330 -22.30 -9.41 18.71
CA ARG A 330 -21.67 -10.67 18.34
C ARG A 330 -20.17 -10.50 18.13
N ASP A 331 -19.40 -11.48 18.57
CA ASP A 331 -18.01 -11.62 18.18
C ASP A 331 -17.83 -12.96 17.46
N ARG A 332 -17.28 -12.91 16.23
CA ARG A 332 -17.13 -14.09 15.35
C ARG A 332 -18.41 -14.91 15.19
N GLY A 333 -19.56 -14.22 15.13
CA GLY A 333 -20.88 -14.85 14.99
C GLY A 333 -21.52 -15.34 16.29
N LEU A 334 -20.81 -15.35 17.42
CA LEU A 334 -21.33 -15.74 18.72
C LEU A 334 -21.77 -14.50 19.50
N PRO A 335 -22.99 -14.51 20.12
CA PRO A 335 -23.46 -13.39 20.92
C PRO A 335 -22.66 -13.30 22.23
N VAL A 336 -21.96 -12.16 22.44
CA VAL A 336 -21.26 -11.83 23.68
C VAL A 336 -22.18 -11.04 24.61
N LEU A 337 -22.90 -10.07 24.05
CA LEU A 337 -24.04 -9.41 24.72
C LEU A 337 -25.31 -9.83 24.01
N ARG A 338 -26.36 -10.18 24.79
CA ARG A 338 -27.63 -10.65 24.24
C ARG A 338 -28.77 -9.93 24.90
N ASP A 339 -29.60 -9.25 24.12
CA ASP A 339 -30.83 -8.57 24.53
C ASP A 339 -30.66 -7.73 25.82
N VAL A 340 -29.62 -6.91 25.83
CA VAL A 340 -29.31 -6.05 26.98
C VAL A 340 -30.28 -4.87 27.01
N ASN A 341 -31.03 -4.79 28.09
CA ASN A 341 -31.93 -3.71 28.42
C ASN A 341 -31.45 -3.07 29.73
N LEU A 342 -30.91 -1.85 29.65
CA LEU A 342 -30.28 -1.15 30.77
C LEU A 342 -30.52 0.35 30.67
N VAL A 343 -30.88 0.98 31.79
CA VAL A 343 -30.95 2.43 31.91
C VAL A 343 -29.98 2.89 32.98
N VAL A 344 -29.08 3.77 32.61
CA VAL A 344 -28.16 4.49 33.51
C VAL A 344 -28.67 5.93 33.63
N PRO A 345 -29.21 6.33 34.77
CA PRO A 345 -29.68 7.71 34.98
C PRO A 345 -28.54 8.71 34.89
N GLY A 346 -28.83 9.95 34.44
CA GLY A 346 -27.87 11.05 34.49
C GLY A 346 -27.41 11.33 35.93
N GLY A 347 -26.10 11.59 36.08
CA GLY A 347 -25.50 11.85 37.40
C GLY A 347 -25.27 10.60 38.27
N ALA A 348 -25.71 9.41 37.84
CA ALA A 348 -25.50 8.18 38.59
C ALA A 348 -24.10 7.61 38.40
N LEU A 349 -23.51 7.07 39.48
CA LEU A 349 -22.32 6.23 39.42
C LEU A 349 -22.76 4.77 39.36
N VAL A 350 -22.44 4.10 38.27
CA VAL A 350 -22.81 2.71 38.02
C VAL A 350 -21.56 1.84 37.84
N ALA A 351 -21.41 0.79 38.64
CA ALA A 351 -20.35 -0.18 38.51
C ALA A 351 -20.86 -1.40 37.74
N VAL A 352 -20.20 -1.73 36.63
CA VAL A 352 -20.47 -2.95 35.83
C VAL A 352 -19.50 -4.03 36.23
N VAL A 353 -20.01 -5.06 36.92
CA VAL A 353 -19.22 -6.20 37.41
C VAL A 353 -19.56 -7.47 36.67
N GLY A 354 -18.61 -8.37 36.55
CA GLY A 354 -18.79 -9.64 35.86
C GLY A 354 -17.47 -10.36 35.56
N ARG A 355 -17.58 -11.63 35.17
CA ARG A 355 -16.40 -12.45 34.82
C ARG A 355 -15.60 -11.84 33.67
N SER A 356 -14.30 -12.17 33.58
CA SER A 356 -13.51 -11.81 32.40
C SER A 356 -14.13 -12.42 31.14
N GLY A 357 -14.21 -11.64 30.06
CA GLY A 357 -14.84 -12.06 28.81
C GLY A 357 -16.37 -11.91 28.76
N SER A 358 -17.06 -11.44 29.83
CA SER A 358 -18.50 -11.23 29.84
C SER A 358 -19.01 -10.05 29.00
N GLY A 359 -18.13 -9.30 28.32
CA GLY A 359 -18.52 -8.19 27.45
C GLY A 359 -18.54 -6.81 28.10
N LYS A 360 -17.99 -6.63 29.32
CA LYS A 360 -17.93 -5.32 30.01
C LYS A 360 -17.32 -4.20 29.13
N SER A 361 -16.17 -4.44 28.57
CA SER A 361 -15.51 -3.48 27.66
C SER A 361 -16.28 -3.26 26.35
N LEU A 362 -17.06 -4.25 25.87
CA LEU A 362 -17.96 -4.06 24.73
C LEU A 362 -19.12 -3.15 25.11
N LEU A 363 -19.71 -3.35 26.30
CA LEU A 363 -20.76 -2.49 26.82
C LEU A 363 -20.25 -1.04 26.96
N ALA A 364 -19.05 -0.86 27.53
CA ALA A 364 -18.38 0.42 27.64
C ALA A 364 -18.18 1.08 26.25
N ALA A 365 -17.77 0.33 25.25
CA ALA A 365 -17.53 0.84 23.90
C ALA A 365 -18.81 1.30 23.19
N LEU A 366 -19.96 0.72 23.52
CA LEU A 366 -21.26 1.10 22.95
C LEU A 366 -21.74 2.47 23.44
N VAL A 367 -21.44 2.87 24.68
CA VAL A 367 -21.91 4.12 25.30
C VAL A 367 -21.56 5.35 24.46
N GLY A 368 -20.35 5.44 23.95
CA GLY A 368 -19.90 6.55 23.08
C GLY A 368 -19.78 6.14 21.62
N ARG A 369 -20.46 5.08 21.21
CA ARG A 369 -20.44 4.63 19.81
C ARG A 369 -19.05 4.41 19.26
N LEU A 370 -18.13 3.82 20.06
CA LEU A 370 -16.86 3.29 19.55
C LEU A 370 -17.13 1.99 18.77
N LEU A 371 -18.25 1.35 19.07
CA LEU A 371 -18.81 0.18 18.41
C LEU A 371 -20.33 0.38 18.26
N ASP A 372 -20.90 0.00 17.12
CA ASP A 372 -22.35 -0.11 16.96
C ASP A 372 -22.81 -1.52 17.37
N PRO A 373 -24.02 -1.66 17.95
CA PRO A 373 -24.61 -2.98 18.22
C PRO A 373 -24.96 -3.68 16.89
N ASP A 374 -25.03 -5.02 16.92
CA ASP A 374 -25.53 -5.82 15.79
C ASP A 374 -27.06 -5.79 15.74
N GLU A 375 -27.73 -5.69 16.90
CA GLU A 375 -29.18 -5.54 17.06
C GLU A 375 -29.46 -4.61 18.22
N GLY A 376 -30.63 -3.94 18.18
CA GLY A 376 -31.05 -2.98 19.18
C GLY A 376 -30.42 -1.60 18.99
N GLU A 377 -30.57 -0.72 19.97
CA GLU A 377 -30.08 0.64 19.91
C GLU A 377 -29.57 1.14 21.26
N VAL A 378 -28.68 2.13 21.22
CA VAL A 378 -28.20 2.87 22.39
C VAL A 378 -28.55 4.32 22.22
N LEU A 379 -29.12 4.90 23.28
CA LEU A 379 -29.55 6.29 23.33
C LEU A 379 -28.74 7.05 24.38
N LEU A 380 -28.49 8.31 24.11
CA LEU A 380 -27.98 9.29 25.08
C LEU A 380 -28.98 10.42 25.17
N ASP A 381 -29.49 10.66 26.38
CA ASP A 381 -30.53 11.67 26.66
C ASP A 381 -31.77 11.55 25.75
N GLY A 382 -32.16 10.30 25.43
CA GLY A 382 -33.30 9.95 24.59
C GLY A 382 -33.03 10.01 23.08
N VAL A 383 -31.84 10.45 22.65
CA VAL A 383 -31.46 10.53 21.24
C VAL A 383 -30.64 9.29 20.85
N PRO A 384 -31.02 8.53 19.83
CA PRO A 384 -30.22 7.40 19.32
C PRO A 384 -28.83 7.86 18.87
N LEU A 385 -27.76 7.18 19.30
CA LEU A 385 -26.38 7.57 18.99
C LEU A 385 -26.07 7.75 17.50
N PRO A 386 -26.68 6.99 16.56
CA PRO A 386 -26.47 7.22 15.13
C PRO A 386 -27.03 8.54 14.60
N GLN A 387 -28.01 9.14 15.25
CA GLN A 387 -28.66 10.39 14.84
C GLN A 387 -27.89 11.64 15.34
N LEU A 388 -27.03 11.46 16.36
CA LEU A 388 -26.25 12.54 16.95
C LEU A 388 -25.14 13.04 16.01
N ASP A 389 -24.86 14.33 16.08
CA ASP A 389 -23.65 14.91 15.51
C ASP A 389 -22.41 14.31 16.17
N ARG A 390 -21.40 14.04 15.35
CA ARG A 390 -20.16 13.40 15.81
C ARG A 390 -19.45 14.22 16.90
N ARG A 391 -19.43 15.56 16.77
CA ARG A 391 -18.74 16.45 17.71
C ARG A 391 -19.47 16.50 19.04
N GLU A 392 -20.81 16.56 18.99
CA GLU A 392 -21.66 16.50 20.17
C GLU A 392 -21.44 15.22 20.97
N LEU A 393 -21.50 14.06 20.30
CA LEU A 393 -21.27 12.77 20.94
C LEU A 393 -19.87 12.68 21.58
N ARG A 394 -18.83 13.17 20.89
CA ARG A 394 -17.46 13.11 21.42
C ARG A 394 -17.20 14.09 22.55
N ARG A 395 -17.94 15.19 22.64
CA ARG A 395 -17.92 16.10 23.79
C ARG A 395 -18.70 15.54 24.98
N ALA A 396 -19.77 14.81 24.70
CA ALA A 396 -20.65 14.29 25.74
C ALA A 396 -20.06 13.09 26.48
N VAL A 397 -19.22 12.25 25.82
CA VAL A 397 -18.74 10.99 26.38
C VAL A 397 -17.20 10.98 26.44
N GLY A 398 -16.64 11.04 27.67
CA GLY A 398 -15.22 10.85 27.95
C GLY A 398 -14.87 9.39 28.23
N TYR A 399 -13.62 9.01 27.95
CA TYR A 399 -13.15 7.63 28.12
C TYR A 399 -11.82 7.54 28.86
N GLY A 400 -11.76 6.73 29.92
CA GLY A 400 -10.57 6.14 30.49
C GLY A 400 -10.46 4.68 30.11
N PHE A 401 -9.32 4.27 29.53
CA PHE A 401 -9.10 2.88 29.08
C PHE A 401 -8.11 2.13 29.97
N GLU A 402 -8.25 0.82 30.08
CA GLU A 402 -7.28 -0.09 30.77
C GLU A 402 -5.84 0.16 30.30
N ARG A 403 -5.64 0.30 28.98
CA ARG A 403 -4.34 0.54 28.38
C ARG A 403 -4.39 1.79 27.53
N PRO A 404 -4.18 2.98 28.13
CA PRO A 404 -4.28 4.22 27.38
C PRO A 404 -3.12 4.33 26.37
N ALA A 405 -3.43 4.63 25.11
CA ALA A 405 -2.45 5.06 24.14
C ALA A 405 -2.08 6.53 24.44
N LEU A 406 -0.80 6.80 24.67
CA LEU A 406 -0.28 8.15 24.82
C LEU A 406 0.07 8.68 23.42
N ILE A 407 -0.64 9.70 22.97
CA ILE A 407 -0.50 10.30 21.64
C ILE A 407 -0.21 11.79 21.83
N GLY A 408 0.95 12.25 21.38
CA GLY A 408 1.43 13.63 21.52
C GLY A 408 2.95 13.67 21.64
N ASP A 409 3.53 14.87 21.53
CA ASP A 409 4.97 15.07 21.66
C ASP A 409 5.37 15.27 23.12
N THR A 410 4.53 15.94 23.92
CA THR A 410 4.74 16.24 25.33
C THR A 410 3.63 15.67 26.21
N LEU A 411 3.81 15.65 27.52
CA LEU A 411 2.78 15.23 28.47
C LEU A 411 1.57 16.16 28.42
N THR A 412 1.76 17.47 28.17
CA THR A 412 0.68 18.40 27.89
C THR A 412 -0.17 17.94 26.71
N ASP A 413 0.47 17.62 25.58
CA ASP A 413 -0.25 17.21 24.38
C ASP A 413 -1.03 15.92 24.58
N VAL A 414 -0.47 14.99 25.35
CA VAL A 414 -1.12 13.71 25.69
C VAL A 414 -2.38 13.92 26.51
N ILE A 415 -2.34 14.78 27.54
CA ILE A 415 -3.50 15.04 28.39
C ILE A 415 -4.52 15.90 27.63
N ALA A 416 -4.06 16.87 26.84
CA ALA A 416 -4.91 17.75 26.02
C ALA A 416 -5.47 17.07 24.77
N PHE A 417 -5.11 15.80 24.49
CA PHE A 417 -5.53 15.11 23.28
C PHE A 417 -7.04 14.84 23.26
N GLY A 418 -7.78 15.73 22.59
CA GLY A 418 -9.24 15.70 22.46
C GLY A 418 -9.77 16.79 21.53
N GLN A 419 -11.09 16.96 21.45
CA GLN A 419 -11.72 18.00 20.62
C GLN A 419 -11.59 19.41 21.20
N HIS A 420 -11.64 19.52 22.53
CA HIS A 420 -11.40 20.74 23.27
C HIS A 420 -9.93 20.74 23.72
N ILE A 421 -9.27 21.88 23.59
CA ILE A 421 -7.93 22.06 24.17
C ILE A 421 -8.14 22.66 25.57
N PRO A 422 -7.90 21.89 26.64
CA PRO A 422 -8.08 22.36 28.00
C PRO A 422 -7.07 23.47 28.29
N THR A 423 -7.51 24.45 29.07
CA THR A 423 -6.62 25.51 29.59
C THR A 423 -5.58 24.89 30.55
N PRO A 424 -4.45 25.58 30.78
CA PRO A 424 -3.43 25.05 31.71
C PRO A 424 -3.97 24.78 33.15
N PRO A 425 -4.90 25.60 33.71
CA PRO A 425 -5.53 25.26 35.01
C PRO A 425 -6.40 24.01 34.95
N GLU A 426 -7.22 23.83 33.90
CA GLU A 426 -8.06 22.63 33.72
C GLU A 426 -7.22 21.38 33.58
N LEU A 427 -6.13 21.46 32.80
CA LEU A 427 -5.19 20.37 32.63
C LEU A 427 -4.53 19.99 33.94
N ALA A 428 -4.08 20.97 34.75
CA ALA A 428 -3.49 20.71 36.06
C ALA A 428 -4.53 20.11 37.04
N ALA A 429 -5.75 20.60 37.04
CA ALA A 429 -6.84 20.04 37.85
C ALA A 429 -7.15 18.59 37.48
N ALA A 430 -7.23 18.29 36.19
CA ALA A 430 -7.43 16.92 35.72
C ALA A 430 -6.27 15.98 36.09
N ALA A 431 -5.03 16.46 36.01
CA ALA A 431 -3.86 15.70 36.43
C ALA A 431 -3.81 15.50 37.96
N GLN A 432 -4.25 16.48 38.74
CA GLN A 432 -4.39 16.37 40.20
C GLN A 432 -5.45 15.32 40.57
N ALA A 433 -6.62 15.38 39.94
CA ALA A 433 -7.70 14.42 40.15
C ALA A 433 -7.29 12.98 39.79
N ALA A 434 -6.40 12.81 38.82
CA ALA A 434 -5.82 11.53 38.44
C ALA A 434 -4.58 11.14 39.25
N CYS A 435 -4.20 11.87 40.27
CA CYS A 435 -2.95 11.68 41.04
C CYS A 435 -1.68 11.66 40.17
N ALA A 436 -1.69 12.40 39.04
CA ALA A 436 -0.62 12.48 38.07
C ALA A 436 0.28 13.72 38.26
N ASP A 437 -0.27 14.85 38.74
CA ASP A 437 0.42 16.12 38.86
C ASP A 437 1.76 16.02 39.63
N GLY A 438 1.76 15.27 40.73
CA GLY A 438 2.92 15.15 41.61
C GLY A 438 4.15 14.52 40.94
N PHE A 439 4.00 13.48 40.11
CA PHE A 439 5.13 12.90 39.40
C PHE A 439 5.48 13.68 38.14
N ILE A 440 4.48 14.28 37.44
CA ILE A 440 4.73 15.14 36.28
C ILE A 440 5.64 16.31 36.67
N ARG A 441 5.34 17.03 37.77
CA ARG A 441 6.14 18.16 38.24
C ARG A 441 7.56 17.79 38.67
N ARG A 442 7.81 16.52 39.02
CA ARG A 442 9.17 16.02 39.35
C ARG A 442 10.02 15.74 38.11
N MET A 443 9.42 15.65 36.95
CA MET A 443 10.18 15.48 35.70
C MET A 443 10.94 16.77 35.34
N PRO A 444 12.08 16.68 34.63
CA PRO A 444 12.96 17.84 34.38
C PRO A 444 12.28 19.05 33.73
N GLN A 445 11.29 18.79 32.85
CA GLN A 445 10.53 19.81 32.12
C GLN A 445 9.04 19.83 32.53
N GLY A 446 8.66 19.12 33.60
CA GLY A 446 7.29 19.03 34.07
C GLY A 446 6.34 18.56 32.98
N TYR A 447 5.26 19.32 32.75
CA TYR A 447 4.26 19.05 31.70
C TYR A 447 4.82 19.12 30.27
N HIS A 448 5.93 19.84 30.05
CA HIS A 448 6.59 19.95 28.73
C HIS A 448 7.61 18.86 28.48
N THR A 449 7.74 17.89 29.39
CA THR A 449 8.62 16.74 29.19
C THR A 449 8.16 15.97 27.95
N LYS A 450 9.08 15.70 27.03
CA LYS A 450 8.78 14.92 25.83
C LYS A 450 8.42 13.48 26.21
N LEU A 451 7.42 12.95 25.56
CA LEU A 451 6.93 11.59 25.84
C LEU A 451 8.02 10.52 25.69
N VAL A 452 8.93 10.68 24.72
CA VAL A 452 10.06 9.79 24.49
C VAL A 452 11.09 9.81 25.63
N ASP A 453 11.19 10.93 26.33
CA ASP A 453 12.14 11.16 27.40
C ASP A 453 11.52 10.98 28.80
N ALA A 454 10.23 10.60 28.87
CA ALA A 454 9.49 10.43 30.10
C ALA A 454 9.51 8.94 30.55
N PRO A 455 10.41 8.55 31.48
CA PRO A 455 10.39 7.19 32.01
C PRO A 455 9.16 7.04 32.93
N MET A 456 8.16 6.31 32.48
CA MET A 456 6.92 6.11 33.23
C MET A 456 6.68 4.64 33.51
N SER A 457 6.27 4.34 34.74
CA SER A 457 5.73 3.05 35.14
C SER A 457 4.34 2.81 34.52
N GLY A 458 3.86 1.56 34.51
CA GLY A 458 2.52 1.22 34.02
C GLY A 458 1.41 2.00 34.73
N GLY A 459 1.54 2.20 36.06
CA GLY A 459 0.59 2.99 36.85
C GLY A 459 0.63 4.49 36.51
N GLU A 460 1.80 5.05 36.20
CA GLU A 460 1.93 6.45 35.75
C GLU A 460 1.29 6.65 34.36
N ILE A 461 1.50 5.72 33.44
CA ILE A 461 0.84 5.71 32.14
C ILE A 461 -0.69 5.68 32.29
N GLN A 462 -1.20 4.85 33.19
CA GLN A 462 -2.65 4.81 33.49
C GLN A 462 -3.16 6.12 34.05
N ARG A 463 -2.44 6.73 35.01
CA ARG A 463 -2.82 8.03 35.58
C ARG A 463 -2.82 9.17 34.57
N ILE A 464 -1.88 9.18 33.60
CA ILE A 464 -1.90 10.13 32.47
C ILE A 464 -3.15 9.88 31.60
N GLY A 465 -3.46 8.61 31.28
CA GLY A 465 -4.69 8.27 30.56
C GLY A 465 -5.97 8.69 31.28
N LEU A 466 -5.97 8.57 32.62
CA LEU A 466 -7.09 9.01 33.46
C LEU A 466 -7.18 10.54 33.53
N ALA A 467 -6.04 11.25 33.62
CA ALA A 467 -5.98 12.71 33.55
C ALA A 467 -6.59 13.23 32.22
N ARG A 468 -6.27 12.58 31.09
CA ARG A 468 -6.90 12.87 29.81
C ARG A 468 -8.43 12.64 29.85
N ALA A 469 -8.87 11.53 30.44
CA ALA A 469 -10.29 11.25 30.55
C ALA A 469 -11.04 12.33 31.37
N PHE A 470 -10.44 12.82 32.44
CA PHE A 470 -10.99 13.89 33.27
C PHE A 470 -10.95 15.26 32.58
N ALA A 471 -9.87 15.57 31.86
CA ALA A 471 -9.76 16.81 31.08
C ALA A 471 -10.81 16.91 29.97
N HIS A 472 -11.32 15.78 29.51
CA HIS A 472 -12.35 15.68 28.47
C HIS A 472 -13.64 15.01 28.97
N ALA A 473 -13.87 15.00 30.29
CA ALA A 473 -15.09 14.50 30.87
C ALA A 473 -16.27 15.34 30.40
N GLY A 474 -17.23 14.70 29.73
CA GLY A 474 -18.48 15.30 29.32
C GLY A 474 -19.61 14.97 30.29
N ARG A 475 -20.82 14.73 29.74
CA ARG A 475 -21.99 14.30 30.51
C ARG A 475 -21.87 12.88 31.05
N VAL A 476 -21.13 12.05 30.34
CA VAL A 476 -20.88 10.62 30.68
C VAL A 476 -19.38 10.40 30.68
N LEU A 477 -18.87 9.83 31.75
CA LEU A 477 -17.51 9.36 31.86
C LEU A 477 -17.50 7.84 31.95
N VAL A 478 -16.89 7.18 30.97
CA VAL A 478 -16.74 5.73 30.90
C VAL A 478 -15.31 5.35 31.34
N LEU A 479 -15.22 4.55 32.39
CA LEU A 479 -13.95 4.08 32.94
C LEU A 479 -13.87 2.54 32.75
N ASP A 480 -13.09 2.07 31.78
CA ASP A 480 -12.93 0.66 31.46
C ASP A 480 -11.64 0.14 32.09
N ASP A 481 -11.75 -0.46 33.26
CA ASP A 481 -10.68 -1.12 34.03
C ASP A 481 -9.43 -0.22 34.27
N VAL A 482 -9.66 1.07 34.50
CA VAL A 482 -8.62 2.10 34.62
C VAL A 482 -7.73 1.94 35.87
N ALA A 483 -8.13 1.09 36.82
CA ALA A 483 -7.42 0.87 38.08
C ALA A 483 -6.54 -0.40 38.06
N ALA A 484 -6.46 -1.13 36.95
CA ALA A 484 -5.81 -2.45 36.89
C ALA A 484 -4.31 -2.45 37.26
N SER A 485 -3.63 -1.32 37.12
CA SER A 485 -2.21 -1.15 37.49
C SER A 485 -1.98 -0.06 38.54
N LEU A 486 -3.04 0.42 39.17
CA LEU A 486 -2.93 1.37 40.29
C LEU A 486 -2.76 0.60 41.59
N ASP A 487 -2.00 1.20 42.51
CA ASP A 487 -1.89 0.71 43.88
C ASP A 487 -3.13 1.04 44.71
N THR A 488 -3.32 0.37 45.82
CA THR A 488 -4.49 0.52 46.71
C THR A 488 -4.58 1.85 47.41
N VAL A 489 -3.55 2.72 47.27
CA VAL A 489 -3.46 4.03 47.93
C VAL A 489 -3.79 5.17 46.95
N THR A 490 -3.74 4.90 45.66
CA THR A 490 -4.07 5.86 44.60
C THR A 490 -5.52 5.76 44.21
#